data_a4a673c0f3b28b8faf737f11d3eed361
#
_entry.id   a4a673c0f3b28b8faf737f11d3eed361
#
_cell.length_a   1.000
_cell.length_b   1.000
_cell.length_c   1.000
_cell.angle_alpha   90.00
_cell.angle_beta   90.00
_cell.angle_gamma   90.00
#
_symmetry.space_group_name_H-M   'P 1'
#
loop_
_entity.id
_entity.type
_entity.pdbx_description
1 polymer ?
#
loop_
_entity_poly.entity_id
_entity_poly.type
_entity_poly.pdbx_seq_one_letter_code
_entity_poly.pdbx_strand_id
1 'polypeptide(L)'
;MTQFKRFSTFFMTALLAFFVGCAATPKQEGTGEYIDDTILTTKVKAAVLNEPTLKSAEVNVETFKGVVQLSGFVSSQADINRATEVARSIKGVKSVKNDMRVK
;
A
#
# COMPACT_ATOMS: atom_id res chain seq x y z
N MET A 1 -32.15 -13.72 20.95
CA MET A 1 -32.51 -13.49 19.57
C MET A 1 -32.56 -12.02 19.23
N THR A 2 -33.41 -11.30 19.94
CA THR A 2 -33.54 -9.86 19.70
C THR A 2 -32.26 -9.13 19.92
N GLN A 3 -31.49 -9.51 20.92
CA GLN A 3 -30.21 -8.87 21.20
C GLN A 3 -29.20 -9.08 20.09
N PHE A 4 -29.28 -10.26 19.51
CA PHE A 4 -28.39 -10.57 18.40
C PHE A 4 -28.61 -9.60 17.22
N LYS A 5 -29.89 -9.39 16.91
CA LYS A 5 -30.23 -8.49 15.81
C LYS A 5 -29.78 -7.07 16.09
N ARG A 6 -29.97 -6.61 17.30
CA ARG A 6 -29.52 -5.28 17.66
C ARG A 6 -28.03 -5.13 17.51
N PHE A 7 -27.33 -6.14 17.96
CA PHE A 7 -25.89 -6.13 17.91
C PHE A 7 -25.43 -6.03 16.47
N SER A 8 -26.04 -6.79 15.61
CA SER A 8 -25.68 -6.80 14.20
C SER A 8 -25.94 -5.44 13.56
N THR A 9 -27.07 -4.84 13.86
CA THR A 9 -27.40 -3.53 13.30
C THR A 9 -26.41 -2.49 13.76
N PHE A 10 -26.08 -2.51 15.02
CA PHE A 10 -25.12 -1.56 15.57
C PHE A 10 -23.78 -1.71 14.89
N PHE A 11 -23.35 -2.91 14.67
CA PHE A 11 -22.09 -3.19 14.02
C PHE A 11 -22.05 -2.62 12.61
N MET A 12 -23.12 -2.79 11.87
CA MET A 12 -23.20 -2.26 10.51
C MET A 12 -23.11 -0.76 10.51
N THR A 13 -23.80 -0.12 11.42
CA THR A 13 -23.77 1.33 11.50
C THR A 13 -22.37 1.84 11.79
N ALA A 14 -21.70 1.19 12.71
CA ALA A 14 -20.34 1.59 13.06
C ALA A 14 -19.41 1.45 11.85
N LEU A 15 -19.60 0.40 11.09
CA LEU A 15 -18.76 0.17 9.91
C LEU A 15 -18.96 1.26 8.87
N LEU A 16 -20.19 1.65 8.65
CA LEU A 16 -20.49 2.70 7.69
C LEU A 16 -19.87 4.04 8.12
N ALA A 17 -19.98 4.33 9.40
CA ALA A 17 -19.40 5.56 9.91
C ALA A 17 -17.90 5.60 9.70
N PHE A 18 -17.27 4.47 9.94
CA PHE A 18 -15.83 4.36 9.76
C PHE A 18 -15.46 4.60 8.30
N PHE A 19 -16.23 4.05 7.41
CA PHE A 19 -16.00 4.20 5.98
C PHE A 19 -16.09 5.64 5.55
N VAL A 20 -17.09 6.33 6.03
CA VAL A 20 -17.25 7.75 5.71
C VAL A 20 -16.09 8.55 6.24
N GLY A 21 -15.64 8.23 7.43
CA GLY A 21 -14.48 8.90 8.02
C GLY A 21 -13.25 8.75 7.16
N CYS A 22 -13.03 7.55 6.66
CA CYS A 22 -11.87 7.32 5.80
C CYS A 22 -11.98 8.10 4.51
N ALA A 23 -13.17 8.21 3.96
CA ALA A 23 -13.37 8.94 2.72
C ALA A 23 -13.15 10.44 2.92
N ALA A 24 -13.46 10.95 4.09
CA ALA A 24 -13.33 12.38 4.35
C ALA A 24 -11.89 12.80 4.60
N THR A 25 -11.12 11.92 5.21
CA THR A 25 -9.76 12.26 5.61
C THR A 25 -8.90 12.79 4.45
N PRO A 26 -8.85 12.12 3.31
CA PRO A 26 -8.01 12.60 2.21
C PRO A 26 -8.39 13.99 1.74
N LYS A 27 -9.65 14.35 1.86
CA LYS A 27 -10.08 15.66 1.43
C LYS A 27 -9.53 16.76 2.31
N GLN A 28 -9.49 16.50 3.60
CA GLN A 28 -9.01 17.50 4.52
C GLN A 28 -7.54 17.75 4.32
N GLU A 29 -6.86 16.76 3.90
CA GLU A 29 -5.45 16.89 3.62
C GLU A 29 -5.19 17.65 2.35
N GLY A 30 -6.18 18.22 1.80
CA GLY A 30 -6.14 18.90 0.52
C GLY A 30 -4.89 19.69 0.25
N THR A 31 -3.95 19.65 1.13
CA THR A 31 -2.63 20.19 0.87
C THR A 31 -2.03 19.59 -0.37
N GLY A 32 -2.46 18.40 -0.73
CA GLY A 32 -2.00 17.79 -1.95
C GLY A 32 -0.62 17.19 -1.87
N GLU A 33 0.11 17.51 -0.84
CA GLU A 33 1.46 17.01 -0.71
C GLU A 33 1.57 15.77 0.12
N TYR A 34 0.59 15.58 0.98
CA TYR A 34 0.59 14.43 1.85
C TYR A 34 -0.13 13.27 1.17
N ILE A 35 0.54 12.16 1.06
CA ILE A 35 -0.07 10.95 0.54
C ILE A 35 0.03 9.89 1.61
N ASP A 36 -1.13 9.34 1.97
CA ASP A 36 -1.21 8.33 3.01
C ASP A 36 -0.32 7.14 2.69
N ASP A 37 0.35 6.62 3.70
CA ASP A 37 1.23 5.47 3.52
C ASP A 37 0.48 4.28 2.96
N THR A 38 -0.77 4.10 3.33
CA THR A 38 -1.58 3.00 2.81
C THR A 38 -1.79 3.15 1.30
N ILE A 39 -2.03 4.37 0.86
CA ILE A 39 -2.21 4.63 -0.55
C ILE A 39 -0.90 4.39 -1.30
N LEU A 40 0.21 4.83 -0.73
CA LEU A 40 1.50 4.60 -1.34
C LEU A 40 1.79 3.11 -1.46
N THR A 41 1.52 2.36 -0.41
CA THR A 41 1.73 0.92 -0.45
C THR A 41 0.96 0.29 -1.60
N THR A 42 -0.31 0.68 -1.74
CA THR A 42 -1.15 0.13 -2.79
C THR A 42 -0.62 0.49 -4.17
N LYS A 43 -0.23 1.74 -4.36
CA LYS A 43 0.26 2.18 -5.66
C LYS A 43 1.58 1.51 -6.03
N VAL A 44 2.48 1.43 -5.07
CA VAL A 44 3.78 0.79 -5.31
C VAL A 44 3.58 -0.68 -5.65
N LYS A 45 2.73 -1.36 -4.88
CA LYS A 45 2.50 -2.77 -5.11
C LYS A 45 1.91 -3.01 -6.50
N ALA A 46 0.94 -2.18 -6.88
CA ALA A 46 0.34 -2.33 -8.20
C ALA A 46 1.36 -2.10 -9.30
N ALA A 47 2.20 -1.08 -9.14
CA ALA A 47 3.20 -0.78 -10.15
C ALA A 47 4.25 -1.87 -10.27
N VAL A 48 4.68 -2.42 -9.14
CA VAL A 48 5.66 -3.49 -9.14
C VAL A 48 5.08 -4.75 -9.81
N LEU A 49 3.83 -5.08 -9.49
CA LEU A 49 3.21 -6.25 -10.06
C LEU A 49 2.92 -6.10 -11.55
N ASN A 50 2.86 -4.88 -12.04
CA ASN A 50 2.68 -4.64 -13.47
C ASN A 50 3.96 -4.77 -14.27
N GLU A 51 5.10 -4.86 -13.61
CA GLU A 51 6.36 -5.05 -14.33
C GLU A 51 6.44 -6.47 -14.85
N PRO A 52 6.68 -6.66 -16.14
CA PRO A 52 6.73 -8.02 -16.70
C PRO A 52 7.77 -8.90 -16.04
N THR A 53 8.92 -8.33 -15.68
CA THR A 53 9.99 -9.12 -15.08
C THR A 53 9.71 -9.49 -13.64
N LEU A 54 8.71 -8.86 -13.02
CA LEU A 54 8.42 -9.08 -11.61
C LEU A 54 7.10 -9.81 -11.38
N LYS A 55 6.48 -10.30 -12.44
CA LYS A 55 5.17 -10.93 -12.32
C LYS A 55 5.15 -12.14 -11.41
N SER A 56 6.20 -12.93 -11.44
CA SER A 56 6.25 -14.14 -10.63
C SER A 56 7.02 -13.94 -9.33
N ALA A 57 7.39 -12.71 -9.02
CA ALA A 57 8.13 -12.43 -7.82
C ALA A 57 7.21 -12.38 -6.61
N GLU A 58 7.76 -12.73 -5.46
CA GLU A 58 7.06 -12.57 -4.20
C GLU A 58 7.50 -11.26 -3.60
N VAL A 59 6.61 -10.26 -3.64
CA VAL A 59 6.97 -8.92 -3.22
C VAL A 59 6.04 -8.44 -2.12
N ASN A 60 6.63 -8.02 -1.03
CA ASN A 60 5.91 -7.36 0.05
C ASN A 60 6.30 -5.90 0.06
N VAL A 61 5.31 -5.04 0.23
CA VAL A 61 5.52 -3.59 0.24
C VAL A 61 4.95 -3.03 1.54
N GLU A 62 5.77 -2.28 2.24
CA GLU A 62 5.33 -1.55 3.43
C GLU A 62 5.81 -0.13 3.33
N THR A 63 5.00 0.78 3.82
CA THR A 63 5.34 2.21 3.75
C THR A 63 5.18 2.84 5.10
N PHE A 64 6.18 3.62 5.50
CA PHE A 64 6.13 4.37 6.74
C PHE A 64 6.66 5.77 6.48
N LYS A 65 5.78 6.75 6.63
CA LYS A 65 6.11 8.16 6.44
C LYS A 65 6.82 8.41 5.12
N GLY A 66 6.29 7.80 4.07
CA GLY A 66 6.81 7.99 2.73
C GLY A 66 8.00 7.13 2.37
N VAL A 67 8.54 6.38 3.32
CA VAL A 67 9.65 5.46 3.04
C VAL A 67 9.07 4.10 2.72
N VAL A 68 9.33 3.61 1.53
CA VAL A 68 8.82 2.34 1.05
C VAL A 68 9.85 1.25 1.29
N GLN A 69 9.43 0.19 1.93
CA GLN A 69 10.29 -0.97 2.13
C GLN A 69 9.80 -2.12 1.28
N LEU A 70 10.68 -2.64 0.45
CA LEU A 70 10.39 -3.78 -0.40
C LEU A 70 11.09 -5.00 0.18
N SER A 71 10.39 -6.13 0.25
CA SER A 71 10.99 -7.37 0.68
C SER A 71 10.39 -8.51 -0.11
N GLY A 72 11.07 -9.65 -0.09
CA GLY A 72 10.60 -10.81 -0.81
C GLY A 72 11.72 -11.42 -1.64
N PHE A 73 11.32 -12.18 -2.65
CA PHE A 73 12.26 -12.96 -3.46
C PHE A 73 12.00 -12.72 -4.93
N VAL A 74 13.09 -12.56 -5.67
CA VAL A 74 13.04 -12.34 -7.11
C VAL A 74 14.02 -13.27 -7.79
N SER A 75 14.04 -13.24 -9.12
CA SER A 75 14.86 -14.16 -9.89
C SER A 75 16.28 -13.65 -10.12
N SER A 76 16.50 -12.35 -10.05
CA SER A 76 17.81 -11.80 -10.38
C SER A 76 18.05 -10.48 -9.68
N GLN A 77 19.30 -10.06 -9.64
CA GLN A 77 19.66 -8.76 -9.10
C GLN A 77 19.04 -7.65 -9.94
N ALA A 78 18.93 -7.85 -11.23
CA ALA A 78 18.29 -6.86 -12.10
C ALA A 78 16.86 -6.61 -11.68
N ASP A 79 16.16 -7.64 -11.23
CA ASP A 79 14.79 -7.50 -10.76
C ASP A 79 14.73 -6.67 -9.49
N ILE A 80 15.70 -6.83 -8.60
CA ILE A 80 15.78 -6.02 -7.41
C ILE A 80 15.93 -4.55 -7.78
N ASN A 81 16.83 -4.28 -8.71
CA ASN A 81 17.06 -2.91 -9.14
C ASN A 81 15.83 -2.33 -9.81
N ARG A 82 15.16 -3.12 -10.62
CA ARG A 82 13.96 -2.65 -11.31
C ARG A 82 12.85 -2.34 -10.33
N ALA A 83 12.67 -3.18 -9.33
CA ALA A 83 11.64 -2.95 -8.32
C ALA A 83 11.91 -1.63 -7.59
N THR A 84 13.16 -1.35 -7.28
CA THR A 84 13.51 -0.10 -6.62
C THR A 84 13.16 1.09 -7.52
N GLU A 85 13.49 1.01 -8.80
CA GLU A 85 13.19 2.08 -9.72
C GLU A 85 11.71 2.34 -9.84
N VAL A 86 10.94 1.27 -9.95
CA VAL A 86 9.49 1.39 -10.08
C VAL A 86 8.91 2.03 -8.83
N ALA A 87 9.33 1.56 -7.66
CA ALA A 87 8.82 2.11 -6.41
C ALA A 87 9.18 3.58 -6.28
N ARG A 88 10.40 3.93 -6.67
CA ARG A 88 10.86 5.30 -6.53
C ARG A 88 10.12 6.26 -7.45
N SER A 89 9.58 5.76 -8.54
CA SER A 89 8.87 6.60 -9.51
C SER A 89 7.47 6.98 -9.07
N ILE A 90 6.96 6.36 -8.03
CA ILE A 90 5.61 6.64 -7.54
C ILE A 90 5.62 7.97 -6.79
N LYS A 91 4.70 8.85 -7.19
CA LYS A 91 4.61 10.16 -6.58
C LYS A 91 4.28 10.03 -5.09
N GLY A 92 5.03 10.73 -4.27
CA GLY A 92 4.84 10.69 -2.83
C GLY A 92 5.85 9.83 -2.10
N VAL A 93 6.56 8.98 -2.82
CA VAL A 93 7.60 8.15 -2.22
C VAL A 93 8.83 9.01 -1.97
N LYS A 94 9.26 9.04 -0.72
CA LYS A 94 10.44 9.79 -0.34
C LYS A 94 11.73 9.03 -0.55
N SER A 95 11.70 7.75 -0.22
CA SER A 95 12.85 6.89 -0.43
C SER A 95 12.39 5.45 -0.44
N VAL A 96 13.27 4.58 -0.93
CA VAL A 96 12.96 3.16 -1.03
C VAL A 96 14.08 2.37 -0.36
N LYS A 97 13.68 1.49 0.54
CA LYS A 97 14.60 0.55 1.16
C LYS A 97 14.33 -0.82 0.58
N ASN A 98 15.32 -1.39 -0.06
CA ASN A 98 15.12 -2.67 -0.73
C ASN A 98 15.80 -3.79 0.05
N ASP A 99 14.98 -4.70 0.57
CA ASP A 99 15.44 -5.88 1.27
C ASP A 99 15.09 -7.15 0.51
N MET A 100 14.90 -7.04 -0.79
CA MET A 100 14.58 -8.20 -1.60
C MET A 100 15.81 -9.08 -1.80
N ARG A 101 15.55 -10.35 -2.02
CA ARG A 101 16.62 -11.32 -2.19
C ARG A 101 16.42 -12.13 -3.46
N VAL A 102 17.51 -12.52 -4.05
CA VAL A 102 17.49 -13.40 -5.23
C VAL A 102 17.37 -14.84 -4.72
N LYS A 103 16.39 -15.57 -5.25
CA LYS A 103 16.24 -16.98 -4.87
C LYS A 103 17.12 -17.89 -5.67
#